data_14f5e0bcfa07b3488401fa1d2d5615df
#
_entry.id   14f5e0bcfa07b3488401fa1d2d5615df
#
_cell.length_a   1.000
_cell.length_b   1.000
_cell.length_c   1.000
_cell.angle_alpha   90.00
_cell.angle_beta   90.00
_cell.angle_gamma   90.00
#
_symmetry.space_group_name_H-M   'P 1'
#
loop_
_entity.id
_entity.type
_entity.pdbx_description
1 polymer ?
#
loop_
_entity_poly.entity_id
_entity_poly.type
_entity_poly.pdbx_seq_one_letter_code
_entity_poly.pdbx_strand_id
1 'polypeptide(L)'
;MGFGIVAPILGRYAERFGANPFTVGLLFASFSLAQFVCAPLLGRLSDRVGRKPIILLSLFGTAVGSVITGAAGALWVLFLGRILDGASGASVSVAQGAVSDVVAPKDRPRAFGLLGAAFGVGFVVGPALGALSAIRGPYLPFYVAGAIAFVNGCTAIFRLPETHVNRGPRQKAEKSVHSAELWRLVSVAFIAIAAFSGFEATFALLAERRFSLNEGGIAVVFVCIGVFLVIVQGGIIRPVGEKIGVRGSVSAGLAFNAVGLLILAFATRWAVLVPALALLTFGQGLTSPNFTTMVTSVVPPHQRGEALGFQQSGSALARVVGPALAGLLFHHVGIPAPYLVAAAMCGMGLAVLSWTRTA
;
A
#
# COMPACT_ATOMS: atom_id res chain seq x y z
N MET A 1 5.88 6.13 -6.51
CA MET A 1 7.20 6.13 -7.17
C MET A 1 8.36 6.10 -6.17
N GLY A 2 8.45 7.01 -5.18
CA GLY A 2 9.59 7.05 -4.25
C GLY A 2 9.92 5.72 -3.59
N PHE A 3 8.94 5.02 -3.03
CA PHE A 3 9.15 3.69 -2.44
C PHE A 3 9.70 2.67 -3.45
N GLY A 4 9.16 2.65 -4.67
CA GLY A 4 9.63 1.74 -5.72
C GLY A 4 11.07 2.00 -6.19
N ILE A 5 11.53 3.25 -6.14
CA ILE A 5 12.91 3.63 -6.46
C ILE A 5 13.86 3.16 -5.36
N VAL A 6 13.47 3.39 -4.09
CA VAL A 6 14.33 3.21 -2.90
C VAL A 6 14.41 1.75 -2.46
N ALA A 7 13.29 1.03 -2.46
CA ALA A 7 13.20 -0.29 -1.86
C ALA A 7 14.22 -1.32 -2.39
N PRO A 8 14.45 -1.46 -3.71
CA PRO A 8 15.39 -2.46 -4.23
C PRO A 8 16.86 -2.16 -3.89
N ILE A 9 17.19 -0.90 -3.59
CA ILE A 9 18.57 -0.43 -3.46
C ILE A 9 18.98 -0.23 -2.00
N LEU A 10 17.99 0.02 -1.13
CA LEU A 10 18.21 0.35 0.27
C LEU A 10 19.07 -0.69 1.01
N GLY A 11 18.85 -2.00 0.76
CA GLY A 11 19.59 -3.07 1.39
C GLY A 11 21.09 -2.98 1.06
N ARG A 12 21.43 -2.99 -0.23
CA ARG A 12 22.82 -2.89 -0.71
C ARG A 12 23.49 -1.58 -0.29
N TYR A 13 22.73 -0.50 -0.21
CA TYR A 13 23.26 0.78 0.25
C TYR A 13 23.57 0.76 1.75
N ALA A 14 22.73 0.13 2.56
CA ALA A 14 22.92 0.00 4.00
C ALA A 14 24.11 -0.93 4.34
N GLU A 15 24.37 -1.98 3.55
CA GLU A 15 25.51 -2.88 3.72
C GLU A 15 26.86 -2.14 3.68
N ARG A 16 26.96 -1.02 2.94
CA ARG A 16 28.18 -0.17 2.90
C ARG A 16 28.49 0.46 4.26
N PHE A 17 27.51 0.58 5.13
CA PHE A 17 27.64 1.11 6.49
C PHE A 17 27.66 0.00 7.54
N GLY A 18 27.95 -1.26 7.11
CA GLY A 18 28.04 -2.40 8.00
C GLY A 18 26.68 -3.00 8.42
N ALA A 19 25.60 -2.67 7.72
CA ALA A 19 24.30 -3.27 8.01
C ALA A 19 24.29 -4.76 7.66
N ASN A 20 23.90 -5.59 8.60
CA ASN A 20 23.59 -6.99 8.37
C ASN A 20 22.14 -7.14 7.89
N PRO A 21 21.70 -8.32 7.40
CA PRO A 21 20.33 -8.53 6.90
C PRO A 21 19.23 -8.18 7.91
N PHE A 22 19.47 -8.40 9.19
CA PHE A 22 18.54 -8.02 10.26
C PHE A 22 18.39 -6.49 10.36
N THR A 23 19.50 -5.76 10.29
CA THR A 23 19.51 -4.29 10.32
C THR A 23 18.84 -3.70 9.09
N VAL A 24 18.99 -4.32 7.91
CA VAL A 24 18.25 -3.95 6.70
C VAL A 24 16.75 -4.12 6.92
N GLY A 25 16.35 -5.25 7.51
CA GLY A 25 14.94 -5.48 7.89
C GLY A 25 14.41 -4.39 8.85
N LEU A 26 15.22 -3.98 9.85
CA LEU A 26 14.86 -2.89 10.76
C LEU A 26 14.72 -1.53 10.06
N LEU A 27 15.51 -1.25 9.01
CA LEU A 27 15.34 -0.03 8.19
C LEU A 27 13.99 0.01 7.48
N PHE A 28 13.52 -1.10 6.92
CA PHE A 28 12.17 -1.20 6.35
C PHE A 28 11.10 -1.08 7.44
N ALA A 29 11.30 -1.74 8.57
CA ALA A 29 10.37 -1.69 9.70
C ALA A 29 10.27 -0.29 10.30
N SER A 30 11.37 0.46 10.40
CA SER A 30 11.38 1.82 10.95
C SER A 30 10.51 2.79 10.14
N PHE A 31 10.55 2.71 8.80
CA PHE A 31 9.65 3.46 7.93
C PHE A 31 8.18 3.10 8.19
N SER A 32 7.87 1.80 8.20
CA SER A 32 6.49 1.32 8.39
C SER A 32 5.96 1.65 9.78
N LEU A 33 6.81 1.58 10.81
CA LEU A 33 6.45 1.95 12.19
C LEU A 33 6.19 3.45 12.31
N ALA A 34 7.04 4.29 11.74
CA ALA A 34 6.82 5.74 11.69
C ALA A 34 5.52 6.08 10.96
N GLN A 35 5.25 5.43 9.82
CA GLN A 35 4.00 5.59 9.08
C GLN A 35 2.79 5.11 9.91
N PHE A 36 2.89 3.98 10.60
CA PHE A 36 1.86 3.46 11.48
C PHE A 36 1.43 4.48 12.53
N VAL A 37 2.39 5.12 13.19
CA VAL A 37 2.12 6.11 14.23
C VAL A 37 1.62 7.44 13.66
N CYS A 38 2.26 7.93 12.60
CA CYS A 38 2.02 9.29 12.10
C CYS A 38 0.80 9.40 11.16
N ALA A 39 0.42 8.32 10.45
CA ALA A 39 -0.66 8.40 9.47
C ALA A 39 -2.02 8.81 10.07
N PRO A 40 -2.49 8.28 11.22
CA PRO A 40 -3.76 8.72 11.81
C PRO A 40 -3.67 10.15 12.37
N LEU A 41 -2.50 10.54 12.87
CA LEU A 41 -2.28 11.91 13.38
C LEU A 41 -2.36 12.93 12.26
N LEU A 42 -1.66 12.68 11.15
CA LEU A 42 -1.69 13.54 9.96
C LEU A 42 -3.06 13.51 9.27
N GLY A 43 -3.72 12.36 9.26
CA GLY A 43 -5.11 12.23 8.79
C GLY A 43 -6.06 13.13 9.58
N ARG A 44 -6.03 13.03 10.91
CA ARG A 44 -6.81 13.89 11.82
C ARG A 44 -6.44 15.37 11.67
N LEU A 45 -5.14 15.67 11.53
CA LEU A 45 -4.68 17.04 11.33
C LEU A 45 -5.20 17.60 9.99
N SER A 46 -5.26 16.78 8.93
CA SER A 46 -5.80 17.18 7.64
C SER A 46 -7.30 17.49 7.66
N ASP A 47 -8.05 16.83 8.55
CA ASP A 47 -9.47 17.14 8.80
C ASP A 47 -9.67 18.49 9.52
N ARG A 48 -8.61 19.03 10.16
CA ARG A 48 -8.66 20.28 10.91
C ARG A 48 -8.07 21.47 10.17
N VAL A 49 -6.92 21.27 9.57
CA VAL A 49 -6.11 22.34 8.95
C VAL A 49 -6.39 22.45 7.45
N GLY A 50 -6.93 21.39 6.86
CA GLY A 50 -7.16 21.26 5.43
C GLY A 50 -6.28 20.16 4.80
N ARG A 51 -6.67 19.70 3.61
CA ARG A 51 -5.99 18.61 2.90
C ARG A 51 -4.66 19.06 2.30
N LYS A 52 -4.69 20.20 1.62
CA LYS A 52 -3.53 20.74 0.89
C LYS A 52 -2.30 20.95 1.76
N PRO A 53 -2.38 21.63 2.93
CA PRO A 53 -1.20 21.82 3.79
C PRO A 53 -0.54 20.51 4.21
N ILE A 54 -1.34 19.48 4.53
CA ILE A 54 -0.81 18.19 4.98
C ILE A 54 -0.22 17.37 3.83
N ILE A 55 -0.81 17.43 2.64
CA ILE A 55 -0.22 16.83 1.44
C ILE A 55 1.15 17.47 1.14
N LEU A 56 1.24 18.80 1.20
CA LEU A 56 2.50 19.52 0.98
C LEU A 56 3.55 19.15 2.04
N LEU A 57 3.17 19.13 3.32
CA LEU A 57 4.03 18.69 4.42
C LEU A 57 4.57 17.27 4.16
N SER A 58 3.70 16.36 3.74
CA SER A 58 4.08 14.98 3.43
C SER A 58 5.04 14.90 2.23
N LEU A 59 4.78 15.63 1.14
CA LEU A 59 5.64 15.60 -0.04
C LEU A 59 7.03 16.20 0.23
N PHE A 60 7.11 17.33 0.92
CA PHE A 60 8.39 17.93 1.28
C PHE A 60 9.10 17.12 2.37
N GLY A 61 8.38 16.52 3.32
CA GLY A 61 8.97 15.62 4.32
C GLY A 61 9.58 14.37 3.66
N THR A 62 8.90 13.76 2.69
CA THR A 62 9.46 12.66 1.87
C THR A 62 10.69 13.12 1.08
N ALA A 63 10.67 14.34 0.50
CA ALA A 63 11.81 14.87 -0.22
C ALA A 63 13.03 15.01 0.71
N VAL A 64 12.85 15.62 1.89
CA VAL A 64 13.90 15.78 2.89
C VAL A 64 14.40 14.44 3.42
N GLY A 65 13.50 13.51 3.76
CA GLY A 65 13.87 12.16 4.22
C GLY A 65 14.68 11.39 3.19
N SER A 66 14.32 11.50 1.91
CA SER A 66 15.06 10.89 0.80
C SER A 66 16.45 11.52 0.64
N VAL A 67 16.56 12.86 0.71
CA VAL A 67 17.86 13.56 0.64
C VAL A 67 18.76 13.17 1.82
N ILE A 68 18.24 13.10 3.04
CA ILE A 68 18.99 12.65 4.23
C ILE A 68 19.47 11.21 4.01
N THR A 69 18.64 10.32 3.48
CA THR A 69 19.02 8.94 3.18
C THR A 69 20.14 8.89 2.14
N GLY A 70 20.06 9.70 1.08
CA GLY A 70 21.08 9.77 0.03
C GLY A 70 22.41 10.39 0.51
N ALA A 71 22.35 11.35 1.43
CA ALA A 71 23.51 12.00 2.02
C ALA A 71 24.11 11.22 3.22
N ALA A 72 23.61 10.02 3.51
CA ALA A 72 24.05 9.28 4.69
C ALA A 72 25.54 8.93 4.65
N GLY A 73 26.24 9.28 5.69
CA GLY A 73 27.63 8.86 5.97
C GLY A 73 27.73 7.81 7.07
N ALA A 74 26.59 7.43 7.68
CA ALA A 74 26.51 6.44 8.75
C ALA A 74 25.14 5.77 8.80
N LEU A 75 25.07 4.58 9.40
CA LEU A 75 23.87 3.76 9.47
C LEU A 75 22.70 4.48 10.17
N TRP A 76 22.97 5.21 11.27
CA TRP A 76 21.92 5.94 12.00
C TRP A 76 21.27 7.05 11.16
N VAL A 77 22.01 7.64 10.19
CA VAL A 77 21.45 8.65 9.27
C VAL A 77 20.44 8.01 8.32
N LEU A 78 20.69 6.74 7.90
CA LEU A 78 19.69 5.98 7.11
C LEU A 78 18.40 5.78 7.90
N PHE A 79 18.50 5.41 9.18
CA PHE A 79 17.33 5.30 10.05
C PHE A 79 16.58 6.62 10.19
N LEU A 80 17.30 7.73 10.40
CA LEU A 80 16.70 9.06 10.49
C LEU A 80 15.93 9.41 9.21
N GLY A 81 16.54 9.23 8.04
CA GLY A 81 15.89 9.48 6.75
C GLY A 81 14.65 8.60 6.54
N ARG A 82 14.73 7.31 6.91
CA ARG A 82 13.61 6.36 6.80
C ARG A 82 12.46 6.67 7.75
N ILE A 83 12.78 7.06 9.00
CA ILE A 83 11.78 7.47 9.99
C ILE A 83 11.07 8.75 9.52
N LEU A 84 11.81 9.73 9.02
CA LEU A 84 11.25 10.98 8.53
C LEU A 84 10.36 10.77 7.29
N ASP A 85 10.81 9.95 6.35
CA ASP A 85 10.03 9.58 5.16
C ASP A 85 8.75 8.81 5.55
N GLY A 86 8.85 7.85 6.47
CA GLY A 86 7.72 7.12 7.01
C GLY A 86 6.73 8.02 7.76
N ALA A 87 7.21 8.91 8.62
CA ALA A 87 6.40 9.88 9.33
C ALA A 87 5.65 10.84 8.39
N SER A 88 6.27 11.15 7.24
CA SER A 88 5.67 11.96 6.17
C SER A 88 4.75 11.15 5.25
N GLY A 89 4.69 9.83 5.39
CA GLY A 89 4.00 8.91 4.48
C GLY A 89 2.46 8.97 4.47
N ALA A 90 1.85 9.96 5.12
CA ALA A 90 0.39 10.13 5.14
C ALA A 90 -0.20 10.75 3.86
N SER A 91 0.63 11.15 2.88
CA SER A 91 0.16 11.79 1.64
C SER A 91 -0.91 10.97 0.92
N VAL A 92 -0.81 9.64 0.94
CA VAL A 92 -1.78 8.75 0.29
C VAL A 92 -3.15 8.81 0.97
N SER A 93 -3.22 8.69 2.30
CA SER A 93 -4.49 8.72 3.05
C SER A 93 -5.15 10.09 2.97
N VAL A 94 -4.36 11.17 3.03
CA VAL A 94 -4.87 12.55 2.91
C VAL A 94 -5.34 12.85 1.49
N ALA A 95 -4.63 12.35 0.44
CA ALA A 95 -5.09 12.46 -0.95
C ALA A 95 -6.39 11.68 -1.19
N GLN A 96 -6.53 10.48 -0.61
CA GLN A 96 -7.79 9.73 -0.63
C GLN A 96 -8.91 10.50 0.08
N GLY A 97 -8.60 11.15 1.22
CA GLY A 97 -9.50 12.07 1.91
C GLY A 97 -9.96 13.21 1.00
N ALA A 98 -9.02 13.90 0.33
CA ALA A 98 -9.32 14.97 -0.62
C ALA A 98 -10.22 14.50 -1.77
N VAL A 99 -9.94 13.32 -2.34
CA VAL A 99 -10.80 12.71 -3.37
C VAL A 99 -12.20 12.42 -2.81
N SER A 100 -12.30 11.90 -1.59
CA SER A 100 -13.59 11.59 -0.97
C SER A 100 -14.43 12.82 -0.65
N ASP A 101 -13.79 13.99 -0.51
CA ASP A 101 -14.47 15.26 -0.23
C ASP A 101 -15.15 15.86 -1.49
N VAL A 102 -14.58 15.59 -2.68
CA VAL A 102 -15.05 16.18 -3.95
C VAL A 102 -15.78 15.19 -4.87
N VAL A 103 -15.56 13.88 -4.71
CA VAL A 103 -16.13 12.84 -5.59
C VAL A 103 -17.41 12.27 -4.98
N ALA A 104 -18.47 12.19 -5.78
CA ALA A 104 -19.73 11.57 -5.37
C ALA A 104 -19.52 10.11 -4.92
N PRO A 105 -20.27 9.63 -3.90
CA PRO A 105 -20.08 8.28 -3.33
C PRO A 105 -20.06 7.16 -4.37
N LYS A 106 -20.91 7.24 -5.39
CA LYS A 106 -21.01 6.25 -6.47
C LYS A 106 -19.76 6.15 -7.35
N ASP A 107 -19.00 7.25 -7.49
CA ASP A 107 -17.81 7.33 -8.35
C ASP A 107 -16.50 7.17 -7.58
N ARG A 108 -16.53 7.10 -6.23
CA ARG A 108 -15.34 6.92 -5.38
C ARG A 108 -14.54 5.67 -5.69
N PRO A 109 -15.14 4.48 -5.93
CA PRO A 109 -14.36 3.29 -6.27
C PRO A 109 -13.48 3.49 -7.50
N ARG A 110 -14.02 4.19 -8.52
CA ARG A 110 -13.26 4.54 -9.73
C ARG A 110 -12.14 5.53 -9.44
N ALA A 111 -12.42 6.58 -8.68
CA ALA A 111 -11.42 7.59 -8.34
C ALA A 111 -10.27 7.00 -7.49
N PHE A 112 -10.59 6.17 -6.50
CA PHE A 112 -9.58 5.43 -5.72
C PHE A 112 -8.86 4.38 -6.57
N GLY A 113 -9.55 3.75 -7.52
CA GLY A 113 -8.93 2.85 -8.50
C GLY A 113 -7.89 3.57 -9.36
N LEU A 114 -8.16 4.79 -9.81
CA LEU A 114 -7.18 5.60 -10.55
C LEU A 114 -5.97 5.99 -9.69
N LEU A 115 -6.17 6.30 -8.40
CA LEU A 115 -5.06 6.50 -7.47
C LEU A 115 -4.22 5.22 -7.31
N GLY A 116 -4.88 4.06 -7.20
CA GLY A 116 -4.22 2.77 -7.15
C GLY A 116 -3.48 2.42 -8.43
N ALA A 117 -4.05 2.72 -9.59
CA ALA A 117 -3.39 2.55 -10.89
C ALA A 117 -2.14 3.43 -11.01
N ALA A 118 -2.21 4.69 -10.57
CA ALA A 118 -1.05 5.59 -10.52
C ALA A 118 0.04 5.05 -9.57
N PHE A 119 -0.36 4.42 -8.45
CA PHE A 119 0.55 3.72 -7.55
C PHE A 119 1.20 2.52 -8.25
N GLY A 120 0.42 1.71 -8.96
CA GLY A 120 0.91 0.57 -9.76
C GLY A 120 1.93 0.99 -10.82
N VAL A 121 1.65 2.06 -11.58
CA VAL A 121 2.63 2.65 -12.53
C VAL A 121 3.91 3.05 -11.79
N GLY A 122 3.80 3.67 -10.62
CA GLY A 122 4.96 4.02 -9.79
C GLY A 122 5.75 2.81 -9.32
N PHE A 123 5.11 1.69 -9.11
CA PHE A 123 5.74 0.42 -8.70
C PHE A 123 6.49 -0.25 -9.84
N VAL A 124 6.04 -0.07 -11.10
CA VAL A 124 6.72 -0.58 -12.31
C VAL A 124 7.88 0.33 -12.71
N VAL A 125 7.64 1.64 -12.77
CA VAL A 125 8.63 2.62 -13.22
C VAL A 125 9.69 2.90 -12.16
N GLY A 126 9.31 2.80 -10.87
CA GLY A 126 10.20 3.09 -9.74
C GLY A 126 11.50 2.28 -9.76
N PRO A 127 11.45 0.94 -9.75
CA PRO A 127 12.67 0.11 -9.78
C PRO A 127 13.55 0.38 -10.99
N ALA A 128 12.96 0.64 -12.17
CA ALA A 128 13.70 0.99 -13.37
C ALA A 128 14.48 2.31 -13.21
N LEU A 129 13.83 3.34 -12.69
CA LEU A 129 14.48 4.62 -12.38
C LEU A 129 15.54 4.45 -11.29
N GLY A 130 15.26 3.63 -10.28
CA GLY A 130 16.19 3.29 -9.22
C GLY A 130 17.46 2.64 -9.79
N ALA A 131 17.31 1.59 -10.60
CA ALA A 131 18.43 0.87 -11.22
C ALA A 131 19.26 1.77 -12.15
N LEU A 132 18.59 2.55 -13.03
CA LEU A 132 19.28 3.48 -13.94
C LEU A 132 20.08 4.55 -13.18
N SER A 133 19.51 5.10 -12.12
CA SER A 133 20.21 6.11 -11.32
C SER A 133 21.37 5.49 -10.52
N ALA A 134 21.23 4.25 -10.03
CA ALA A 134 22.27 3.54 -9.28
C ALA A 134 23.55 3.26 -10.10
N ILE A 135 23.47 3.24 -11.45
CA ILE A 135 24.64 3.08 -12.33
C ILE A 135 25.69 4.16 -12.05
N ARG A 136 25.26 5.39 -11.73
CA ARG A 136 26.17 6.53 -11.46
C ARG A 136 26.55 6.65 -9.98
N GLY A 137 25.92 5.88 -9.10
CA GLY A 137 26.23 5.83 -7.68
C GLY A 137 25.03 5.37 -6.84
N PRO A 138 25.27 4.58 -5.79
CA PRO A 138 24.19 3.95 -5.01
C PRO A 138 23.37 4.93 -4.14
N TYR A 139 23.83 6.16 -3.98
CA TYR A 139 23.14 7.25 -3.30
C TYR A 139 22.19 8.01 -4.23
N LEU A 140 22.43 7.98 -5.56
CA LEU A 140 21.64 8.75 -6.54
C LEU A 140 20.15 8.39 -6.60
N PRO A 141 19.73 7.13 -6.45
CA PRO A 141 18.30 6.79 -6.39
C PRO A 141 17.53 7.57 -5.31
N PHE A 142 18.16 7.83 -4.18
CA PHE A 142 17.54 8.58 -3.08
C PHE A 142 17.38 10.07 -3.45
N TYR A 143 18.37 10.66 -4.10
CA TYR A 143 18.26 12.05 -4.60
C TYR A 143 17.22 12.16 -5.72
N VAL A 144 17.13 11.17 -6.61
CA VAL A 144 16.09 11.14 -7.66
C VAL A 144 14.70 11.04 -7.04
N ALA A 145 14.51 10.17 -6.04
CA ALA A 145 13.26 10.05 -5.32
C ALA A 145 12.90 11.37 -4.60
N GLY A 146 13.89 11.99 -3.93
CA GLY A 146 13.74 13.29 -3.29
C GLY A 146 13.38 14.42 -4.27
N ALA A 147 14.05 14.48 -5.42
CA ALA A 147 13.77 15.46 -6.46
C ALA A 147 12.34 15.29 -7.04
N ILE A 148 11.90 14.06 -7.31
CA ILE A 148 10.54 13.79 -7.77
C ILE A 148 9.51 14.22 -6.71
N ALA A 149 9.74 13.92 -5.43
CA ALA A 149 8.84 14.33 -4.35
C ALA A 149 8.81 15.87 -4.22
N PHE A 150 9.96 16.53 -4.32
CA PHE A 150 10.07 17.98 -4.28
C PHE A 150 9.34 18.66 -5.42
N VAL A 151 9.59 18.23 -6.68
CA VAL A 151 8.90 18.75 -7.86
C VAL A 151 7.40 18.54 -7.78
N ASN A 152 6.98 17.37 -7.28
CA ASN A 152 5.56 17.10 -7.05
C ASN A 152 4.97 18.02 -5.98
N GLY A 153 5.71 18.28 -4.89
CA GLY A 153 5.34 19.28 -3.87
C GLY A 153 5.17 20.68 -4.47
N CYS A 154 6.14 21.14 -5.24
CA CYS A 154 6.08 22.43 -5.93
C CYS A 154 4.88 22.50 -6.89
N THR A 155 4.64 21.45 -7.67
CA THR A 155 3.48 21.36 -8.57
C THR A 155 2.16 21.42 -7.77
N ALA A 156 2.10 20.73 -6.63
CA ALA A 156 0.93 20.71 -5.78
C ALA A 156 0.62 22.08 -5.16
N ILE A 157 1.62 22.92 -4.89
CA ILE A 157 1.39 24.30 -4.41
C ILE A 157 0.46 25.05 -5.38
N PHE A 158 0.71 24.94 -6.68
CA PHE A 158 0.00 25.70 -7.69
C PHE A 158 -1.25 24.99 -8.23
N ARG A 159 -1.22 23.65 -8.33
CA ARG A 159 -2.26 22.86 -9.00
C ARG A 159 -3.28 22.24 -8.08
N LEU A 160 -2.91 21.98 -6.80
CA LEU A 160 -3.82 21.33 -5.86
C LEU A 160 -4.71 22.37 -5.19
N PRO A 161 -6.04 22.34 -5.41
CA PRO A 161 -6.97 23.18 -4.66
C PRO A 161 -7.14 22.64 -3.23
N GLU A 162 -7.55 23.52 -2.30
CA GLU A 162 -8.02 23.03 -1.00
C GLU A 162 -9.41 22.41 -1.18
N THR A 163 -9.55 21.16 -0.81
CA THR A 163 -10.80 20.40 -0.99
C THR A 163 -11.66 20.37 0.26
N HIS A 164 -11.09 20.71 1.42
CA HIS A 164 -11.81 20.74 2.68
C HIS A 164 -12.43 22.14 2.92
N VAL A 165 -13.48 22.47 2.16
CA VAL A 165 -14.08 23.82 2.13
C VAL A 165 -15.05 24.07 3.29
N ASN A 166 -15.65 23.05 3.89
CA ASN A 166 -16.64 23.18 4.96
C ASN A 166 -16.04 23.04 6.35
N ARG A 167 -15.50 24.14 6.86
CA ARG A 167 -15.27 24.35 8.30
C ARG A 167 -16.56 24.77 8.99
N GLY A 168 -17.62 23.96 8.90
CA GLY A 168 -18.82 24.17 9.70
C GLY A 168 -18.47 24.18 11.20
N PRO A 169 -19.29 24.85 12.06
CA PRO A 169 -19.06 24.84 13.49
C PRO A 169 -18.93 23.39 13.94
N ARG A 170 -17.88 23.16 14.72
CA ARG A 170 -17.49 21.87 15.26
C ARG A 170 -18.69 21.24 15.95
N GLN A 171 -19.48 20.43 15.24
CA GLN A 171 -20.41 19.55 15.92
C GLN A 171 -19.56 18.73 16.89
N LYS A 172 -19.85 18.86 18.19
CA LYS A 172 -19.21 18.03 19.23
C LYS A 172 -19.24 16.61 18.70
N ALA A 173 -18.08 15.97 18.59
CA ALA A 173 -17.96 14.63 18.07
C ALA A 173 -18.76 13.69 18.98
N GLU A 174 -20.05 13.52 18.65
CA GLU A 174 -20.97 12.68 19.44
C GLU A 174 -20.66 11.18 19.30
N LYS A 175 -19.85 10.79 18.32
CA LYS A 175 -19.37 9.39 18.20
C LYS A 175 -17.89 9.39 17.86
N SER A 176 -17.13 8.65 18.66
CA SER A 176 -15.72 8.33 18.38
C SER A 176 -15.60 7.77 16.96
N VAL A 177 -14.56 8.21 16.21
CA VAL A 177 -14.16 7.60 14.92
C VAL A 177 -14.00 6.08 15.04
N HIS A 178 -13.70 5.59 16.25
CA HIS A 178 -13.48 4.17 16.58
C HIS A 178 -14.80 3.39 16.76
N SER A 179 -15.71 3.49 15.81
CA SER A 179 -16.89 2.62 15.78
C SER A 179 -16.47 1.15 15.57
N ALA A 180 -17.23 0.22 16.14
CA ALA A 180 -16.97 -1.21 15.94
C ALA A 180 -16.94 -1.60 14.46
N GLU A 181 -17.70 -0.88 13.62
CA GLU A 181 -17.75 -1.09 12.18
C GLU A 181 -16.44 -0.67 11.49
N LEU A 182 -15.89 0.51 11.83
CA LEU A 182 -14.59 0.94 11.31
C LEU A 182 -13.48 -0.03 11.71
N TRP A 183 -13.45 -0.47 12.98
CA TRP A 183 -12.48 -1.46 13.43
C TRP A 183 -12.56 -2.75 12.64
N ARG A 184 -13.78 -3.25 12.37
CA ARG A 184 -13.98 -4.46 11.55
C ARG A 184 -13.46 -4.26 10.13
N LEU A 185 -13.80 -3.15 9.47
CA LEU A 185 -13.33 -2.85 8.13
C LEU A 185 -11.79 -2.76 8.07
N VAL A 186 -11.18 -2.05 9.02
CA VAL A 186 -9.72 -1.93 9.10
C VAL A 186 -9.07 -3.28 9.38
N SER A 187 -9.67 -4.12 10.22
CA SER A 187 -9.16 -5.48 10.47
C SER A 187 -9.23 -6.36 9.22
N VAL A 188 -10.32 -6.31 8.46
CA VAL A 188 -10.44 -7.05 7.19
C VAL A 188 -9.44 -6.52 6.16
N ALA A 189 -9.25 -5.20 6.07
CA ALA A 189 -8.23 -4.59 5.22
C ALA A 189 -6.81 -5.02 5.64
N PHE A 190 -6.52 -5.03 6.95
CA PHE A 190 -5.26 -5.52 7.49
C PHE A 190 -4.99 -6.97 7.06
N ILE A 191 -5.97 -7.86 7.24
CA ILE A 191 -5.88 -9.27 6.86
C ILE A 191 -5.58 -9.41 5.37
N ALA A 192 -6.32 -8.70 4.51
CA ALA A 192 -6.14 -8.74 3.06
C ALA A 192 -4.75 -8.25 2.62
N ILE A 193 -4.28 -7.15 3.23
CA ILE A 193 -2.95 -6.57 2.92
C ILE A 193 -1.83 -7.46 3.47
N ALA A 194 -1.98 -8.04 4.66
CA ALA A 194 -0.99 -8.97 5.21
C ALA A 194 -0.86 -10.22 4.36
N ALA A 195 -1.98 -10.78 3.89
CA ALA A 195 -1.98 -11.92 2.96
C ALA A 195 -1.26 -11.59 1.65
N PHE A 196 -1.58 -10.43 1.05
CA PHE A 196 -0.98 -10.00 -0.21
C PHE A 196 0.50 -9.65 -0.07
N SER A 197 0.91 -8.92 0.96
CA SER A 197 2.32 -8.58 1.19
C SER A 197 3.17 -9.81 1.57
N GLY A 198 2.57 -10.79 2.23
CA GLY A 198 3.21 -12.10 2.45
C GLY A 198 3.46 -12.84 1.14
N PHE A 199 2.49 -12.83 0.22
CA PHE A 199 2.68 -13.33 -1.14
C PHE A 199 3.81 -12.58 -1.86
N GLU A 200 3.80 -11.25 -1.89
CA GLU A 200 4.84 -10.45 -2.56
C GLU A 200 6.24 -10.81 -2.06
N ALA A 201 6.40 -10.99 -0.75
CA ALA A 201 7.70 -11.28 -0.14
C ALA A 201 8.22 -12.69 -0.45
N THR A 202 7.33 -13.68 -0.62
CA THR A 202 7.73 -15.10 -0.80
C THR A 202 7.62 -15.59 -2.23
N PHE A 203 6.93 -14.84 -3.11
CA PHE A 203 6.73 -15.25 -4.49
C PHE A 203 8.03 -15.44 -5.27
N ALA A 204 9.02 -14.55 -5.08
CA ALA A 204 10.31 -14.67 -5.74
C ALA A 204 10.99 -16.02 -5.41
N LEU A 205 10.93 -16.43 -4.14
CA LEU A 205 11.49 -17.71 -3.68
C LEU A 205 10.74 -18.92 -4.27
N LEU A 206 9.39 -18.82 -4.37
CA LEU A 206 8.58 -19.86 -5.03
C LEU A 206 8.94 -19.96 -6.51
N ALA A 207 9.02 -18.81 -7.19
CA ALA A 207 9.29 -18.71 -8.62
C ALA A 207 10.68 -19.27 -8.96
N GLU A 208 11.69 -18.98 -8.15
CA GLU A 208 13.03 -19.55 -8.27
C GLU A 208 13.00 -21.06 -8.05
N ARG A 209 12.43 -21.55 -6.93
CA ARG A 209 12.50 -22.96 -6.54
C ARG A 209 11.65 -23.90 -7.40
N ARG A 210 10.48 -23.44 -7.92
CA ARG A 210 9.55 -24.30 -8.68
C ARG A 210 9.61 -24.09 -10.19
N PHE A 211 10.00 -22.90 -10.64
CA PHE A 211 9.99 -22.52 -12.06
C PHE A 211 11.39 -22.17 -12.58
N SER A 212 12.42 -22.23 -11.73
CA SER A 212 13.81 -21.90 -12.08
C SER A 212 13.93 -20.50 -12.70
N LEU A 213 13.07 -19.57 -12.26
CA LEU A 213 13.10 -18.19 -12.74
C LEU A 213 14.29 -17.46 -12.13
N ASN A 214 15.06 -16.80 -12.97
CA ASN A 214 16.08 -15.84 -12.54
C ASN A 214 15.44 -14.48 -12.16
N GLU A 215 16.24 -13.57 -11.64
CA GLU A 215 15.80 -12.23 -11.24
C GLU A 215 15.04 -11.48 -12.36
N GLY A 216 15.49 -11.59 -13.61
CA GLY A 216 14.85 -10.99 -14.77
C GLY A 216 13.47 -11.58 -15.06
N GLY A 217 13.32 -12.89 -14.98
CA GLY A 217 12.04 -13.58 -15.15
C GLY A 217 11.03 -13.20 -14.05
N ILE A 218 11.50 -13.13 -12.80
CA ILE A 218 10.68 -12.69 -11.66
C ILE A 218 10.22 -11.24 -11.87
N ALA A 219 11.12 -10.36 -12.30
CA ALA A 219 10.78 -8.97 -12.59
C ALA A 219 9.70 -8.84 -13.69
N VAL A 220 9.79 -9.63 -14.77
CA VAL A 220 8.79 -9.66 -15.84
C VAL A 220 7.42 -10.07 -15.27
N VAL A 221 7.35 -11.10 -14.42
CA VAL A 221 6.09 -11.50 -13.78
C VAL A 221 5.49 -10.37 -12.95
N PHE A 222 6.29 -9.68 -12.14
CA PHE A 222 5.79 -8.53 -11.36
C PHE A 222 5.35 -7.37 -12.24
N VAL A 223 6.01 -7.10 -13.36
CA VAL A 223 5.56 -6.11 -14.36
C VAL A 223 4.19 -6.53 -14.94
N CYS A 224 4.01 -7.78 -15.33
CA CYS A 224 2.72 -8.28 -15.81
C CYS A 224 1.61 -8.14 -14.76
N ILE A 225 1.90 -8.48 -13.49
CA ILE A 225 0.98 -8.27 -12.36
C ILE A 225 0.61 -6.79 -12.24
N GLY A 226 1.60 -5.89 -12.28
CA GLY A 226 1.40 -4.45 -12.18
C GLY A 226 0.54 -3.90 -13.32
N VAL A 227 0.82 -4.28 -14.57
CA VAL A 227 0.03 -3.88 -15.75
C VAL A 227 -1.41 -4.39 -15.64
N PHE A 228 -1.60 -5.65 -15.24
CA PHE A 228 -2.92 -6.22 -15.08
C PHE A 228 -3.70 -5.53 -13.94
N LEU A 229 -3.03 -5.18 -12.84
CA LEU A 229 -3.61 -4.41 -11.74
C LEU A 229 -4.11 -3.03 -12.21
N VAL A 230 -3.31 -2.34 -13.04
CA VAL A 230 -3.70 -1.04 -13.65
C VAL A 230 -4.94 -1.19 -14.51
N ILE A 231 -5.02 -2.24 -15.34
CA ILE A 231 -6.19 -2.54 -16.18
C ILE A 231 -7.43 -2.77 -15.31
N VAL A 232 -7.31 -3.59 -14.28
CA VAL A 232 -8.44 -3.90 -13.37
C VAL A 232 -8.91 -2.63 -12.65
N GLN A 233 -8.00 -1.87 -12.07
CA GLN A 233 -8.35 -0.67 -11.30
C GLN A 233 -8.81 0.49 -12.19
N GLY A 234 -8.25 0.64 -13.38
CA GLY A 234 -8.60 1.71 -14.31
C GLY A 234 -9.89 1.45 -15.09
N GLY A 235 -10.19 0.18 -15.42
CA GLY A 235 -11.27 -0.16 -16.35
C GLY A 235 -12.37 -1.05 -15.78
N ILE A 236 -12.04 -2.04 -14.97
CA ILE A 236 -12.99 -3.12 -14.59
C ILE A 236 -13.72 -2.80 -13.28
N ILE A 237 -13.10 -2.08 -12.37
CA ILE A 237 -13.68 -1.80 -11.03
C ILE A 237 -15.05 -1.12 -11.10
N ARG A 238 -15.25 -0.20 -12.05
CA ARG A 238 -16.52 0.53 -12.20
C ARG A 238 -17.67 -0.37 -12.63
N PRO A 239 -17.62 -1.11 -13.77
CA PRO A 239 -18.71 -1.97 -14.20
C PRO A 239 -19.00 -3.09 -13.19
N VAL A 240 -18.00 -3.59 -12.46
CA VAL A 240 -18.21 -4.58 -11.40
C VAL A 240 -18.95 -3.93 -10.22
N GLY A 241 -18.51 -2.75 -9.78
CA GLY A 241 -19.15 -2.00 -8.68
C GLY A 241 -20.59 -1.60 -8.98
N GLU A 242 -20.92 -1.25 -10.23
CA GLU A 242 -22.29 -0.94 -10.66
C GLU A 242 -23.21 -2.17 -10.59
N LYS A 243 -22.68 -3.39 -10.83
CA LYS A 243 -23.46 -4.64 -10.82
C LYS A 243 -23.65 -5.23 -9.42
N ILE A 244 -22.60 -5.29 -8.62
CA ILE A 244 -22.61 -6.02 -7.34
C ILE A 244 -22.39 -5.12 -6.11
N GLY A 245 -22.25 -3.82 -6.34
CA GLY A 245 -22.00 -2.83 -5.27
C GLY A 245 -20.57 -2.90 -4.70
N VAL A 246 -20.26 -1.93 -3.83
CA VAL A 246 -18.92 -1.79 -3.22
C VAL A 246 -18.59 -3.01 -2.34
N ARG A 247 -19.55 -3.42 -1.50
CA ARG A 247 -19.39 -4.55 -0.60
C ARG A 247 -19.27 -5.87 -1.35
N GLY A 248 -20.10 -6.08 -2.37
CA GLY A 248 -20.02 -7.25 -3.26
C GLY A 248 -18.67 -7.33 -3.95
N SER A 249 -18.14 -6.19 -4.39
CA SER A 249 -16.80 -6.10 -5.02
C SER A 249 -15.68 -6.50 -4.06
N VAL A 250 -15.74 -6.07 -2.79
CA VAL A 250 -14.76 -6.47 -1.77
C VAL A 250 -14.87 -7.96 -1.48
N SER A 251 -16.11 -8.48 -1.32
CA SER A 251 -16.34 -9.92 -1.08
C SER A 251 -15.83 -10.78 -2.23
N ALA A 252 -16.14 -10.41 -3.48
CA ALA A 252 -15.63 -11.08 -4.66
C ALA A 252 -14.09 -11.00 -4.73
N GLY A 253 -13.52 -9.82 -4.43
CA GLY A 253 -12.08 -9.62 -4.42
C GLY A 253 -11.36 -10.51 -3.40
N LEU A 254 -11.88 -10.61 -2.17
CA LEU A 254 -11.36 -11.52 -1.14
C LEU A 254 -11.48 -13.00 -1.55
N ALA A 255 -12.60 -13.38 -2.17
CA ALA A 255 -12.79 -14.74 -2.68
C ALA A 255 -11.78 -15.07 -3.79
N PHE A 256 -11.57 -14.16 -4.76
CA PHE A 256 -10.57 -14.33 -5.82
C PHE A 256 -9.15 -14.39 -5.24
N ASN A 257 -8.83 -13.58 -4.23
CA ASN A 257 -7.54 -13.65 -3.53
C ASN A 257 -7.36 -15.00 -2.83
N ALA A 258 -8.38 -15.49 -2.11
CA ALA A 258 -8.32 -16.78 -1.43
C ALA A 258 -8.12 -17.94 -2.42
N VAL A 259 -8.90 -17.97 -3.50
CA VAL A 259 -8.79 -19.00 -4.54
C VAL A 259 -7.45 -18.91 -5.27
N GLY A 260 -7.03 -17.70 -5.65
CA GLY A 260 -5.73 -17.49 -6.31
C GLY A 260 -4.55 -17.96 -5.46
N LEU A 261 -4.55 -17.63 -4.16
CA LEU A 261 -3.52 -18.07 -3.20
C LEU A 261 -3.55 -19.59 -2.99
N LEU A 262 -4.75 -20.18 -2.90
CA LEU A 262 -4.90 -21.63 -2.76
C LEU A 262 -4.34 -22.38 -3.99
N ILE A 263 -4.66 -21.92 -5.20
CA ILE A 263 -4.12 -22.49 -6.44
C ILE A 263 -2.61 -22.28 -6.50
N LEU A 264 -2.11 -21.11 -6.12
CA LEU A 264 -0.69 -20.77 -6.11
C LEU A 264 0.12 -21.69 -5.17
N ALA A 265 -0.45 -22.07 -4.02
CA ALA A 265 0.18 -22.98 -3.06
C ALA A 265 0.64 -24.30 -3.73
N PHE A 266 -0.13 -24.77 -4.70
CA PHE A 266 0.13 -26.04 -5.40
C PHE A 266 0.60 -25.85 -6.86
N ALA A 267 0.86 -24.62 -7.31
CA ALA A 267 1.32 -24.35 -8.66
C ALA A 267 2.72 -24.92 -8.91
N THR A 268 2.82 -25.87 -9.88
CA THR A 268 4.07 -26.47 -10.34
C THR A 268 4.27 -26.34 -11.85
N ARG A 269 3.24 -25.86 -12.56
CA ARG A 269 3.23 -25.65 -14.02
C ARG A 269 2.75 -24.25 -14.34
N TRP A 270 3.23 -23.69 -15.44
CA TRP A 270 2.82 -22.35 -15.91
C TRP A 270 1.32 -22.24 -16.15
N ALA A 271 0.68 -23.30 -16.65
CA ALA A 271 -0.77 -23.36 -16.86
C ALA A 271 -1.59 -23.21 -15.57
N VAL A 272 -0.99 -23.44 -14.40
CA VAL A 272 -1.61 -23.24 -13.07
C VAL A 272 -1.16 -21.91 -12.46
N LEU A 273 0.10 -21.53 -12.66
CA LEU A 273 0.67 -20.28 -12.11
C LEU A 273 -0.02 -19.04 -12.68
N VAL A 274 -0.18 -18.98 -14.02
CA VAL A 274 -0.74 -17.78 -14.67
C VAL A 274 -2.18 -17.50 -14.23
N PRO A 275 -3.11 -18.47 -14.24
CA PRO A 275 -4.46 -18.24 -13.69
C PRO A 275 -4.47 -17.88 -12.21
N ALA A 276 -3.59 -18.48 -11.38
CA ALA A 276 -3.51 -18.16 -9.96
C ALA A 276 -3.12 -16.69 -9.75
N LEU A 277 -2.10 -16.21 -10.46
CA LEU A 277 -1.65 -14.81 -10.40
C LEU A 277 -2.71 -13.86 -10.96
N ALA A 278 -3.41 -14.25 -12.04
CA ALA A 278 -4.49 -13.44 -12.61
C ALA A 278 -5.66 -13.28 -11.61
N LEU A 279 -6.09 -14.36 -10.96
CA LEU A 279 -7.15 -14.33 -9.93
C LEU A 279 -6.74 -13.46 -8.75
N LEU A 280 -5.51 -13.63 -8.26
CA LEU A 280 -4.97 -12.86 -7.14
C LEU A 280 -4.87 -11.36 -7.47
N THR A 281 -4.38 -11.03 -8.65
CA THR A 281 -4.26 -9.63 -9.09
C THR A 281 -5.64 -8.99 -9.31
N PHE A 282 -6.56 -9.74 -9.90
CA PHE A 282 -7.94 -9.30 -10.10
C PHE A 282 -8.62 -9.05 -8.74
N GLY A 283 -8.47 -9.99 -7.81
CA GLY A 283 -8.98 -9.87 -6.44
C GLY A 283 -8.43 -8.65 -5.72
N GLN A 284 -7.12 -8.44 -5.80
CA GLN A 284 -6.46 -7.28 -5.19
C GLN A 284 -6.92 -5.95 -5.82
N GLY A 285 -7.10 -5.93 -7.14
CA GLY A 285 -7.59 -4.77 -7.88
C GLY A 285 -9.00 -4.36 -7.45
N LEU A 286 -9.88 -5.32 -7.17
CA LEU A 286 -11.23 -5.05 -6.66
C LEU A 286 -11.21 -4.67 -5.17
N THR A 287 -10.39 -5.31 -4.36
CA THR A 287 -10.43 -5.19 -2.90
C THR A 287 -9.96 -3.81 -2.43
N SER A 288 -8.78 -3.38 -2.83
CA SER A 288 -8.10 -2.21 -2.27
C SER A 288 -8.90 -0.90 -2.39
N PRO A 289 -9.35 -0.44 -3.57
CA PRO A 289 -10.07 0.83 -3.69
C PRO A 289 -11.49 0.77 -3.12
N ASN A 290 -12.11 -0.40 -3.13
CA ASN A 290 -13.44 -0.57 -2.54
C ASN A 290 -13.39 -0.56 -1.01
N PHE A 291 -12.33 -1.07 -0.35
CA PHE A 291 -12.13 -0.90 1.08
C PHE A 291 -12.04 0.57 1.47
N THR A 292 -11.25 1.36 0.74
CA THR A 292 -11.15 2.81 0.98
C THR A 292 -12.53 3.49 0.86
N THR A 293 -13.33 3.08 -0.12
CA THR A 293 -14.71 3.55 -0.29
C THR A 293 -15.57 3.17 0.90
N MET A 294 -15.52 1.92 1.38
CA MET A 294 -16.27 1.48 2.55
C MET A 294 -15.88 2.25 3.81
N VAL A 295 -14.59 2.43 4.07
CA VAL A 295 -14.08 3.21 5.21
C VAL A 295 -14.63 4.64 5.18
N THR A 296 -14.63 5.29 4.01
CA THR A 296 -15.14 6.66 3.88
C THR A 296 -16.66 6.76 3.97
N SER A 297 -17.40 5.66 3.79
CA SER A 297 -18.88 5.64 3.88
C SER A 297 -19.40 5.47 5.30
N VAL A 298 -18.62 4.88 6.21
CA VAL A 298 -19.03 4.62 7.60
C VAL A 298 -18.66 5.72 8.57
N VAL A 299 -18.01 6.80 8.08
CA VAL A 299 -17.60 7.93 8.90
C VAL A 299 -18.13 9.26 8.33
N PRO A 300 -18.41 10.26 9.19
CA PRO A 300 -18.81 11.60 8.73
C PRO A 300 -17.70 12.25 7.88
N PRO A 301 -18.05 13.20 7.00
CA PRO A 301 -17.08 13.88 6.13
C PRO A 301 -15.86 14.47 6.87
N HIS A 302 -16.11 15.09 8.04
CA HIS A 302 -15.07 15.74 8.84
C HIS A 302 -14.13 14.77 9.59
N GLN A 303 -14.37 13.46 9.53
CA GLN A 303 -13.56 12.41 10.16
C GLN A 303 -12.91 11.48 9.13
N ARG A 304 -13.10 11.70 7.83
CA ARG A 304 -12.57 10.81 6.77
C ARG A 304 -11.06 10.72 6.77
N GLY A 305 -10.36 11.82 7.00
CA GLY A 305 -8.90 11.83 7.06
C GLY A 305 -8.38 10.99 8.21
N GLU A 306 -8.97 11.09 9.40
CA GLU A 306 -8.61 10.28 10.55
C GLU A 306 -8.87 8.79 10.29
N ALA A 307 -10.04 8.44 9.74
CA ALA A 307 -10.39 7.06 9.42
C ALA A 307 -9.47 6.43 8.35
N LEU A 308 -9.13 7.21 7.31
CA LEU A 308 -8.18 6.79 6.28
C LEU A 308 -6.74 6.69 6.81
N GLY A 309 -6.36 7.59 7.72
CA GLY A 309 -5.10 7.51 8.45
C GLY A 309 -5.02 6.24 9.29
N PHE A 310 -6.11 5.88 9.97
CA PHE A 310 -6.21 4.63 10.74
C PHE A 310 -6.13 3.39 9.84
N GLN A 311 -6.82 3.39 8.69
CA GLN A 311 -6.68 2.33 7.68
C GLN A 311 -5.25 2.23 7.17
N GLN A 312 -4.58 3.36 6.91
CA GLN A 312 -3.18 3.38 6.45
C GLN A 312 -2.22 2.83 7.50
N SER A 313 -2.47 3.11 8.78
CA SER A 313 -1.73 2.49 9.89
C SER A 313 -1.87 0.97 9.88
N GLY A 314 -3.10 0.46 9.82
CA GLY A 314 -3.34 -0.97 9.69
C GLY A 314 -2.60 -1.58 8.50
N SER A 315 -2.62 -0.89 7.35
CA SER A 315 -1.91 -1.31 6.15
C SER A 315 -0.38 -1.33 6.32
N ALA A 316 0.18 -0.33 7.02
CA ALA A 316 1.62 -0.27 7.31
C ALA A 316 2.05 -1.44 8.21
N LEU A 317 1.28 -1.72 9.25
CA LEU A 317 1.54 -2.86 10.13
C LEU A 317 1.40 -4.21 9.38
N ALA A 318 0.39 -4.34 8.52
CA ALA A 318 0.18 -5.53 7.70
C ALA A 318 1.37 -5.83 6.78
N ARG A 319 2.01 -4.80 6.23
CA ARG A 319 3.22 -4.93 5.41
C ARG A 319 4.47 -5.33 6.19
N VAL A 320 4.44 -5.29 7.50
CA VAL A 320 5.51 -5.83 8.36
C VAL A 320 5.17 -7.26 8.77
N VAL A 321 3.95 -7.47 9.27
CA VAL A 321 3.51 -8.76 9.81
C VAL A 321 3.37 -9.81 8.70
N GLY A 322 2.82 -9.43 7.54
CA GLY A 322 2.58 -10.35 6.43
C GLY A 322 3.86 -11.02 5.93
N PRO A 323 4.89 -10.27 5.49
CA PRO A 323 6.18 -10.82 5.07
C PRO A 323 6.89 -11.62 6.15
N ALA A 324 6.88 -11.14 7.40
CA ALA A 324 7.50 -11.83 8.53
C ALA A 324 6.86 -13.21 8.76
N LEU A 325 5.53 -13.27 8.83
CA LEU A 325 4.80 -14.52 8.97
C LEU A 325 5.01 -15.45 7.77
N ALA A 326 4.90 -14.91 6.56
CA ALA A 326 5.08 -15.68 5.34
C ALA A 326 6.49 -16.26 5.21
N GLY A 327 7.52 -15.48 5.55
CA GLY A 327 8.92 -15.93 5.56
C GLY A 327 9.17 -17.05 6.58
N LEU A 328 8.63 -16.91 7.81
CA LEU A 328 8.70 -17.96 8.84
C LEU A 328 8.03 -19.26 8.37
N LEU A 329 6.82 -19.17 7.80
CA LEU A 329 6.10 -20.34 7.30
C LEU A 329 6.83 -20.99 6.13
N PHE A 330 7.38 -20.19 5.22
CA PHE A 330 8.13 -20.67 4.06
C PHE A 330 9.40 -21.43 4.49
N HIS A 331 10.08 -20.93 5.52
CA HIS A 331 11.34 -21.53 6.00
C HIS A 331 11.11 -22.80 6.84
N HIS A 332 10.15 -22.77 7.78
CA HIS A 332 9.99 -23.85 8.76
C HIS A 332 8.95 -24.91 8.36
N VAL A 333 7.97 -24.57 7.53
CA VAL A 333 6.88 -25.49 7.15
C VAL A 333 6.99 -25.90 5.69
N GLY A 334 7.39 -24.98 4.81
CA GLY A 334 7.61 -25.26 3.39
C GLY A 334 6.90 -24.31 2.44
N ILE A 335 7.17 -24.46 1.14
CA ILE A 335 6.72 -23.56 0.08
C ILE A 335 5.21 -23.31 0.04
N PRO A 336 4.29 -24.30 0.23
CA PRO A 336 2.85 -24.05 0.17
C PRO A 336 2.30 -23.29 1.37
N ALA A 337 2.93 -23.40 2.54
CA ALA A 337 2.38 -22.96 3.82
C ALA A 337 1.99 -21.47 3.88
N PRO A 338 2.84 -20.50 3.45
CA PRO A 338 2.45 -19.09 3.50
C PRO A 338 1.22 -18.78 2.65
N TYR A 339 1.05 -19.44 1.51
CA TYR A 339 -0.08 -19.21 0.60
C TYR A 339 -1.37 -19.84 1.13
N LEU A 340 -1.29 -21.01 1.77
CA LEU A 340 -2.43 -21.65 2.43
C LEU A 340 -2.93 -20.80 3.60
N VAL A 341 -2.01 -20.30 4.44
CA VAL A 341 -2.36 -19.41 5.55
C VAL A 341 -2.94 -18.11 5.03
N ALA A 342 -2.35 -17.52 3.99
CA ALA A 342 -2.87 -16.30 3.37
C ALA A 342 -4.25 -16.51 2.74
N ALA A 343 -4.52 -17.66 2.12
CA ALA A 343 -5.83 -18.02 1.59
C ALA A 343 -6.87 -18.16 2.74
N ALA A 344 -6.50 -18.82 3.83
CA ALA A 344 -7.35 -18.93 5.03
C ALA A 344 -7.63 -17.54 5.65
N MET A 345 -6.63 -16.66 5.73
CA MET A 345 -6.79 -15.28 6.16
C MET A 345 -7.81 -14.53 5.30
N CYS A 346 -7.73 -14.64 3.97
CA CYS A 346 -8.70 -14.02 3.06
C CYS A 346 -10.11 -14.59 3.27
N GLY A 347 -10.25 -15.90 3.49
CA GLY A 347 -11.52 -16.56 3.84
C GLY A 347 -12.09 -16.06 5.16
N MET A 348 -11.25 -15.89 6.18
CA MET A 348 -11.63 -15.29 7.46
C MET A 348 -12.09 -13.84 7.29
N GLY A 349 -11.36 -13.04 6.49
CA GLY A 349 -11.77 -11.69 6.15
C GLY A 349 -13.14 -11.64 5.48
N LEU A 350 -13.43 -12.57 4.59
CA LEU A 350 -14.73 -12.73 3.94
C LEU A 350 -15.83 -13.07 4.96
N ALA A 351 -15.58 -13.98 5.88
CA ALA A 351 -16.51 -14.34 6.96
C ALA A 351 -16.80 -13.16 7.89
N VAL A 352 -15.78 -12.41 8.30
CA VAL A 352 -15.95 -11.19 9.11
C VAL A 352 -16.74 -10.14 8.35
N LEU A 353 -16.50 -9.96 7.06
CA LEU A 353 -17.23 -9.01 6.24
C LEU A 353 -18.71 -9.41 6.06
N SER A 354 -19.02 -10.70 5.93
CA SER A 354 -20.39 -11.18 5.80
C SER A 354 -21.22 -10.93 7.08
N TRP A 355 -20.57 -10.89 8.24
CA TRP A 355 -21.21 -10.62 9.53
C TRP A 355 -21.52 -9.13 9.75
N THR A 356 -20.94 -8.23 8.94
CA THR A 356 -21.29 -6.82 8.96
C THR A 356 -22.62 -6.63 8.22
N ARG A 357 -23.76 -6.66 8.93
CA ARG A 357 -25.04 -6.22 8.36
C ARG A 357 -24.95 -4.71 8.14
N THR A 358 -25.03 -4.30 6.89
CA THR A 358 -25.31 -2.89 6.56
C THR A 358 -26.76 -2.62 6.97
N ALA A 359 -26.95 -1.68 7.89
CA ALA A 359 -28.21 -0.97 8.00
C ALA A 359 -28.41 -0.13 6.75
#